data_feba6e33f6b22c8a9cdae71bd887263c
#
_entry.id   feba6e33f6b22c8a9cdae71bd887263c
#
_cell.length_a   1.000
_cell.length_b   1.000
_cell.length_c   1.000
_cell.angle_alpha   90.00
_cell.angle_beta   90.00
_cell.angle_gamma   90.00
#
_symmetry.space_group_name_H-M   'P 1'
#
loop_
_entity.id
_entity.type
_entity.pdbx_description
1 polymer ?
#
loop_
_entity_poly.entity_id
_entity_poly.type
_entity_poly.pdbx_seq_one_letter_code
_entity_poly.pdbx_strand_id
1 'polypeptide(L)'
;MRRHICYLCLLFLAAACEYPVGENFIEIKEPDKEIPVKVDLNAFTNGEAILVNKPTSLDYSLSLSGKPISKIIFSLGDRIWESTSPNTQIYIDKETFPAGKYTLKATFYAPTGSGSIADQLGAESYSGEMSWPVIIDYRMVLPDVMTYRTNENRSLELAWQTPVLSHLTVSSYTLYALTKDLRSYSETIPAGQTHFADTRHIGSETTYRVYANMKYEGKEDVNWLMGEITVPENLPRLYTSAWDMEHIWVSWELPYNCLLSLTINKEPPFSPAEGQQSIRLPVVEFGTNAWYESNRVLMTLSPIDHPSETVYQQEFHAGSPGHHYEKERGSSWCYNPVTGMLYAHGDFLNAYRYPQLTPAVTLEASRTATVFTSYTEPLLGIAEADKIEIRDARTLALKHTLPISRLLFSNKDMPQLIAGGKLVYKTYTPDGRDQDIVISQLDGSILSSTHVEGLLAFVSPDGKYIAVPYFSGIKVIELVNDLPAREYMLPIPSEKQSKIDFNPAAPSQLILYDQSNHCIEIRNCRTNEVIRSILLTDNMEYLSADPVTGNLLVGNDHKLSVLSATDYKEIFTVKASYAIWPTLTGDYLTSFDGFILNIKKPSSK
;
A
#
# COMPACT_ATOMS: atom_id res chain seq x y z
N MET A 1 5.97 -43.64 6.81
CA MET A 1 5.45 -44.60 5.81
C MET A 1 4.93 -43.94 4.51
N ARG A 2 4.37 -42.75 4.49
CA ARG A 2 3.87 -42.12 3.22
C ARG A 2 4.93 -41.56 2.26
N ARG A 3 6.15 -41.27 2.71
CA ARG A 3 7.25 -40.78 1.85
C ARG A 3 7.97 -41.84 1.02
N HIS A 4 7.91 -43.09 1.41
CA HIS A 4 8.59 -44.18 0.69
C HIS A 4 7.74 -44.78 -0.45
N ILE A 5 6.43 -44.58 -0.43
CA ILE A 5 5.53 -45.04 -1.50
C ILE A 5 5.67 -44.16 -2.75
N CYS A 6 5.90 -42.85 -2.61
CA CYS A 6 6.13 -41.96 -3.78
C CYS A 6 7.44 -42.25 -4.51
N TYR A 7 8.51 -42.66 -3.78
CA TYR A 7 9.77 -43.01 -4.43
C TYR A 7 9.71 -44.37 -5.15
N LEU A 8 8.90 -45.31 -4.67
CA LEU A 8 8.68 -46.57 -5.36
C LEU A 8 7.88 -46.41 -6.66
N CYS A 9 6.87 -45.53 -6.68
CA CYS A 9 6.11 -45.24 -7.90
C CYS A 9 6.94 -44.49 -8.95
N LEU A 10 7.87 -43.59 -8.54
CA LEU A 10 8.79 -42.93 -9.44
C LEU A 10 9.85 -43.86 -10.04
N LEU A 11 10.30 -44.86 -9.28
CA LEU A 11 11.24 -45.88 -9.76
C LEU A 11 10.59 -46.87 -10.74
N PHE A 12 9.30 -47.19 -10.57
CA PHE A 12 8.56 -48.01 -11.53
C PHE A 12 8.22 -47.28 -12.84
N LEU A 13 8.03 -45.94 -12.80
CA LEU A 13 7.84 -45.12 -13.99
C LEU A 13 9.16 -44.94 -14.78
N ALA A 14 10.30 -44.92 -14.11
CA ALA A 14 11.61 -44.83 -14.76
C ALA A 14 12.08 -46.16 -15.35
N ALA A 15 11.63 -47.29 -14.80
CA ALA A 15 12.01 -48.64 -15.28
C ALA A 15 11.12 -49.15 -16.42
N ALA A 16 10.03 -48.45 -16.76
CA ALA A 16 9.13 -48.84 -17.85
C ALA A 16 9.52 -48.26 -19.23
N CYS A 17 10.64 -47.56 -19.33
CA CYS A 17 11.06 -46.89 -20.58
C CYS A 17 12.32 -47.50 -21.24
N GLU A 18 12.87 -48.60 -20.77
CA GLU A 18 13.96 -49.28 -21.48
C GLU A 18 13.51 -50.67 -21.97
N TYR A 19 12.84 -50.69 -23.13
CA TYR A 19 12.85 -51.85 -23.99
C TYR A 19 14.06 -51.73 -24.93
N PRO A 20 14.97 -52.74 -24.98
CA PRO A 20 16.02 -52.76 -25.97
C PRO A 20 15.40 -53.00 -27.32
N VAL A 21 15.37 -51.96 -28.16
CA VAL A 21 14.95 -52.04 -29.56
C VAL A 21 16.06 -52.75 -30.29
N GLY A 22 15.80 -53.98 -30.80
CA GLY A 22 16.74 -54.73 -31.66
C GLY A 22 17.01 -53.95 -32.95
N GLU A 23 18.20 -54.15 -33.50
CA GLU A 23 18.79 -53.41 -34.64
C GLU A 23 18.01 -53.42 -35.96
N ASN A 24 16.75 -53.90 -36.00
CA ASN A 24 15.90 -53.96 -37.19
C ASN A 24 14.55 -53.26 -37.07
N PHE A 25 14.38 -52.37 -36.11
CA PHE A 25 13.18 -51.51 -36.09
C PHE A 25 13.39 -50.31 -36.99
N ILE A 26 12.48 -50.13 -37.93
CA ILE A 26 12.25 -48.88 -38.66
C ILE A 26 12.09 -47.84 -37.56
N GLU A 27 12.98 -46.85 -37.51
CA GLU A 27 12.87 -45.68 -36.63
C GLU A 27 11.55 -44.96 -36.99
N ILE A 28 10.48 -45.31 -36.25
CA ILE A 28 9.24 -44.57 -36.36
C ILE A 28 9.56 -43.23 -35.71
N LYS A 29 9.93 -42.24 -36.54
CA LYS A 29 9.97 -40.86 -36.06
C LYS A 29 8.64 -40.59 -35.38
N GLU A 30 8.68 -40.03 -34.15
CA GLU A 30 7.47 -39.62 -33.46
C GLU A 30 6.53 -38.95 -34.44
N PRO A 31 5.22 -39.33 -34.48
CA PRO A 31 4.27 -38.69 -35.36
C PRO A 31 4.40 -37.19 -35.15
N ASP A 32 4.56 -36.44 -36.23
CA ASP A 32 4.69 -34.97 -36.15
C ASP A 32 3.64 -34.49 -35.13
N LYS A 33 4.10 -33.98 -33.99
CA LYS A 33 3.19 -33.44 -32.98
C LYS A 33 2.23 -32.52 -33.70
N GLU A 34 0.93 -32.75 -33.56
CA GLU A 34 -0.07 -31.83 -34.11
C GLU A 34 0.33 -30.42 -33.72
N ILE A 35 0.69 -29.62 -34.67
CA ILE A 35 1.10 -28.24 -34.41
C ILE A 35 -0.19 -27.47 -34.23
N PRO A 36 -0.47 -26.94 -33.05
CA PRO A 36 -1.67 -26.16 -32.83
C PRO A 36 -1.63 -24.93 -33.76
N VAL A 37 -2.53 -24.90 -34.71
CA VAL A 37 -2.75 -23.73 -35.54
C VAL A 37 -3.78 -22.85 -34.85
N LYS A 38 -3.40 -21.62 -34.56
CA LYS A 38 -4.31 -20.61 -34.03
C LYS A 38 -4.54 -19.54 -35.10
N VAL A 39 -5.79 -19.35 -35.46
CA VAL A 39 -6.23 -18.23 -36.28
C VAL A 39 -6.92 -17.24 -35.36
N ASP A 40 -6.34 -16.08 -35.18
CA ASP A 40 -6.95 -14.99 -34.42
C ASP A 40 -7.61 -14.00 -35.40
N LEU A 41 -8.88 -13.74 -35.18
CA LEU A 41 -9.68 -12.75 -35.91
C LEU A 41 -10.05 -11.63 -34.95
N ASN A 42 -9.30 -10.53 -34.92
CA ASN A 42 -9.59 -9.36 -34.06
C ASN A 42 -10.07 -9.73 -32.65
N ALA A 43 -9.42 -10.68 -31.98
CA ALA A 43 -9.76 -11.21 -30.66
C ALA A 43 -11.00 -12.14 -30.59
N PHE A 44 -11.61 -12.59 -31.70
CA PHE A 44 -12.65 -13.62 -31.65
C PHE A 44 -12.05 -15.01 -31.52
N THR A 45 -12.54 -15.79 -30.56
CA THR A 45 -12.18 -17.20 -30.42
C THR A 45 -12.96 -18.06 -31.41
N ASN A 46 -12.44 -19.25 -31.72
CA ASN A 46 -13.13 -20.19 -32.63
C ASN A 46 -14.50 -20.55 -32.06
N GLY A 47 -15.54 -20.42 -32.86
CA GLY A 47 -16.93 -20.69 -32.49
C GLY A 47 -17.69 -19.51 -31.88
N GLU A 48 -17.01 -18.42 -31.51
CA GLU A 48 -17.71 -17.20 -31.12
C GLU A 48 -18.40 -16.51 -32.29
N ALA A 49 -19.58 -15.94 -32.03
CA ALA A 49 -20.32 -15.23 -33.06
C ALA A 49 -19.74 -13.83 -33.30
N ILE A 50 -19.53 -13.50 -34.56
CA ILE A 50 -19.12 -12.17 -34.99
C ILE A 50 -20.37 -11.36 -35.33
N LEU A 51 -20.58 -10.24 -34.66
CA LEU A 51 -21.69 -9.33 -34.91
C LEU A 51 -21.21 -8.15 -35.76
N VAL A 52 -21.90 -7.93 -36.91
CA VAL A 52 -21.55 -6.85 -37.84
C VAL A 52 -22.74 -5.88 -37.97
N ASN A 53 -22.60 -4.69 -37.44
CA ASN A 53 -23.63 -3.63 -37.46
C ASN A 53 -23.22 -2.41 -38.32
N LYS A 54 -22.02 -2.40 -38.86
CA LYS A 54 -21.46 -1.35 -39.74
C LYS A 54 -20.44 -2.01 -40.68
N PRO A 55 -20.09 -1.39 -41.81
CA PRO A 55 -18.99 -1.86 -42.63
C PRO A 55 -17.76 -2.10 -41.77
N THR A 56 -17.24 -3.30 -41.81
CA THR A 56 -16.22 -3.78 -40.91
C THR A 56 -15.11 -4.50 -41.66
N SER A 57 -13.87 -4.21 -41.32
CA SER A 57 -12.72 -4.98 -41.69
C SER A 57 -12.37 -5.95 -40.58
N LEU A 58 -12.35 -7.26 -40.89
CA LEU A 58 -11.86 -8.27 -39.94
C LEU A 58 -10.39 -8.51 -40.25
N ASP A 59 -9.53 -8.13 -39.36
CA ASP A 59 -8.10 -8.44 -39.44
C ASP A 59 -7.87 -9.85 -38.89
N TYR A 60 -7.04 -10.62 -39.56
CA TYR A 60 -6.61 -11.89 -39.02
C TYR A 60 -5.10 -11.96 -38.87
N SER A 61 -4.67 -12.70 -37.89
CA SER A 61 -3.28 -13.10 -37.70
C SER A 61 -3.20 -14.62 -37.53
N LEU A 62 -2.21 -15.22 -38.16
CA LEU A 62 -1.93 -16.63 -38.01
C LEU A 62 -0.69 -16.82 -37.14
N SER A 63 -0.83 -17.54 -36.07
CA SER A 63 0.30 -18.01 -35.28
C SER A 63 0.46 -19.51 -35.42
N LEU A 64 1.59 -19.92 -36.01
CA LEU A 64 2.02 -21.30 -36.09
C LEU A 64 3.28 -21.51 -35.29
N SER A 65 3.30 -22.48 -34.41
CA SER A 65 4.54 -22.90 -33.79
C SER A 65 5.37 -23.72 -34.78
N GLY A 66 6.15 -23.04 -35.63
CA GLY A 66 7.28 -23.66 -36.34
C GLY A 66 7.13 -24.03 -37.79
N LYS A 67 5.96 -23.96 -38.43
CA LYS A 67 5.82 -24.25 -39.89
C LYS A 67 5.16 -23.09 -40.62
N PRO A 68 5.63 -22.73 -41.83
CA PRO A 68 5.00 -21.70 -42.65
C PRO A 68 3.65 -22.22 -43.18
N ILE A 69 2.60 -21.38 -43.14
CA ILE A 69 1.38 -21.61 -43.88
C ILE A 69 1.66 -21.29 -45.35
N SER A 70 1.27 -22.20 -46.24
CA SER A 70 1.37 -21.98 -47.68
C SER A 70 0.21 -21.17 -48.23
N LYS A 71 -0.97 -21.30 -47.61
CA LYS A 71 -2.21 -20.70 -48.09
C LYS A 71 -3.28 -20.70 -47.03
N ILE A 72 -4.10 -19.65 -47.01
CA ILE A 72 -5.35 -19.59 -46.24
C ILE A 72 -6.50 -19.17 -47.18
N ILE A 73 -7.64 -19.82 -47.03
CA ILE A 73 -8.86 -19.49 -47.75
C ILE A 73 -9.94 -19.15 -46.74
N PHE A 74 -10.47 -17.94 -46.81
CA PHE A 74 -11.68 -17.58 -46.11
C PHE A 74 -12.88 -17.65 -47.05
N SER A 75 -14.01 -18.12 -46.53
CA SER A 75 -15.28 -18.08 -47.24
C SER A 75 -16.39 -17.55 -46.35
N LEU A 76 -17.20 -16.64 -46.86
CA LEU A 76 -18.40 -16.08 -46.24
C LEU A 76 -19.51 -15.96 -47.26
N GLY A 77 -20.57 -16.74 -47.14
CA GLY A 77 -21.56 -16.90 -48.22
C GLY A 77 -20.89 -17.37 -49.52
N ASP A 78 -21.15 -16.66 -50.61
CA ASP A 78 -20.57 -16.96 -51.94
C ASP A 78 -19.20 -16.26 -52.17
N ARG A 79 -18.70 -15.51 -51.21
CA ARG A 79 -17.41 -14.82 -51.32
C ARG A 79 -16.28 -15.65 -50.76
N ILE A 80 -15.17 -15.63 -51.47
CA ILE A 80 -13.94 -16.34 -51.13
C ILE A 80 -12.77 -15.35 -51.19
N TRP A 81 -11.95 -15.37 -50.17
CA TRP A 81 -10.67 -14.65 -50.09
C TRP A 81 -9.55 -15.68 -49.95
N GLU A 82 -8.57 -15.57 -50.79
CA GLU A 82 -7.38 -16.40 -50.74
C GLU A 82 -6.16 -15.54 -50.43
N SER A 83 -5.33 -15.98 -49.52
CA SER A 83 -4.12 -15.26 -49.13
C SER A 83 -2.99 -16.23 -48.83
N THR A 84 -1.78 -15.82 -49.19
CA THR A 84 -0.52 -16.46 -48.79
C THR A 84 0.17 -15.63 -47.67
N SER A 85 -0.40 -14.49 -47.34
CA SER A 85 0.10 -13.64 -46.24
C SER A 85 -0.38 -14.14 -44.88
N PRO A 86 0.47 -14.14 -43.84
CA PRO A 86 0.03 -14.50 -42.51
C PRO A 86 -0.92 -13.47 -41.88
N ASN A 87 -1.04 -12.28 -42.46
CA ASN A 87 -1.93 -11.20 -42.03
C ASN A 87 -2.65 -10.63 -43.24
N THR A 88 -3.97 -10.51 -43.20
CA THR A 88 -4.77 -9.83 -44.22
C THR A 88 -6.08 -9.34 -43.61
N GLN A 89 -6.91 -8.71 -44.44
CA GLN A 89 -8.20 -8.17 -44.02
C GLN A 89 -9.33 -8.77 -44.83
N ILE A 90 -10.44 -9.06 -44.16
CA ILE A 90 -11.69 -9.49 -44.78
C ILE A 90 -12.67 -8.33 -44.61
N TYR A 91 -13.07 -7.73 -45.71
CA TYR A 91 -13.99 -6.59 -45.67
C TYR A 91 -15.43 -7.05 -45.83
N ILE A 92 -16.30 -6.63 -44.91
CA ILE A 92 -17.73 -6.93 -44.90
C ILE A 92 -18.49 -5.60 -44.98
N ASP A 93 -19.29 -5.42 -46.01
CA ASP A 93 -20.14 -4.24 -46.23
C ASP A 93 -21.57 -4.65 -46.61
N LYS A 94 -22.50 -3.69 -46.54
CA LYS A 94 -23.91 -3.94 -46.81
C LYS A 94 -24.27 -4.19 -48.29
N GLU A 95 -23.40 -3.80 -49.23
CA GLU A 95 -23.62 -3.98 -50.64
C GLU A 95 -23.33 -5.43 -51.02
N THR A 96 -22.33 -6.02 -50.41
CA THR A 96 -21.88 -7.39 -50.64
C THR A 96 -22.63 -8.39 -49.76
N PHE A 97 -22.95 -8.03 -48.52
CA PHE A 97 -23.57 -8.93 -47.56
C PHE A 97 -24.85 -8.30 -46.97
N PRO A 98 -26.02 -8.68 -47.46
CA PRO A 98 -27.30 -8.30 -46.85
C PRO A 98 -27.39 -8.74 -45.39
N ALA A 99 -28.34 -8.13 -44.64
CA ALA A 99 -28.63 -8.58 -43.29
C ALA A 99 -29.03 -10.06 -43.27
N GLY A 100 -28.42 -10.82 -42.37
CA GLY A 100 -28.64 -12.26 -42.26
C GLY A 100 -27.59 -12.97 -41.45
N LYS A 101 -27.70 -14.28 -41.39
CA LYS A 101 -26.75 -15.16 -40.73
C LYS A 101 -25.87 -15.84 -41.74
N TYR A 102 -24.58 -15.80 -41.51
CA TYR A 102 -23.55 -16.41 -42.34
C TYR A 102 -22.62 -17.26 -41.48
N THR A 103 -21.79 -18.08 -42.13
CA THR A 103 -20.67 -18.75 -41.46
C THR A 103 -19.39 -18.32 -42.15
N LEU A 104 -18.50 -17.67 -41.43
CA LEU A 104 -17.14 -17.42 -41.89
C LEU A 104 -16.33 -18.70 -41.63
N LYS A 105 -15.79 -19.27 -42.68
CA LYS A 105 -14.88 -20.42 -42.61
C LYS A 105 -13.48 -19.99 -42.97
N ALA A 106 -12.49 -20.46 -42.27
CA ALA A 106 -11.08 -20.34 -42.58
C ALA A 106 -10.50 -21.74 -42.81
N THR A 107 -10.06 -22.02 -44.04
CA THR A 107 -9.33 -23.25 -44.35
C THR A 107 -7.87 -22.89 -44.60
N PHE A 108 -6.98 -23.42 -43.82
CA PHE A 108 -5.55 -23.16 -43.96
C PHE A 108 -4.81 -24.42 -44.43
N TYR A 109 -3.73 -24.19 -45.15
CA TYR A 109 -2.87 -25.23 -45.72
C TYR A 109 -1.43 -24.98 -45.29
N ALA A 110 -0.78 -26.04 -44.82
CA ALA A 110 0.63 -26.02 -44.48
C ALA A 110 1.35 -27.15 -45.21
N PRO A 111 2.54 -26.96 -45.80
CA PRO A 111 3.26 -28.00 -46.48
C PRO A 111 3.61 -29.15 -45.54
N THR A 112 3.50 -30.36 -46.04
CA THR A 112 4.00 -31.54 -45.34
C THR A 112 5.51 -31.45 -45.19
N GLY A 113 6.02 -31.75 -43.98
CA GLY A 113 7.48 -31.81 -43.79
C GLY A 113 8.10 -32.96 -44.56
N SER A 114 9.23 -32.74 -45.22
CA SER A 114 9.96 -33.80 -45.94
C SER A 114 10.24 -34.99 -45.01
N GLY A 115 9.79 -36.18 -45.44
CA GLY A 115 9.93 -37.42 -44.67
C GLY A 115 8.86 -37.64 -43.62
N SER A 116 7.83 -36.78 -43.53
CA SER A 116 6.66 -37.01 -42.66
C SER A 116 5.83 -38.20 -43.18
N ILE A 117 5.00 -38.81 -42.34
CA ILE A 117 4.07 -39.89 -42.76
C ILE A 117 3.14 -39.37 -43.86
N ALA A 118 2.67 -38.15 -43.77
CA ALA A 118 1.81 -37.55 -44.82
C ALA A 118 2.54 -37.39 -46.15
N ASP A 119 3.81 -36.95 -46.13
CA ASP A 119 4.66 -36.87 -47.34
C ASP A 119 4.89 -38.26 -47.94
N GLN A 120 5.16 -39.27 -47.11
CA GLN A 120 5.31 -40.66 -47.57
C GLN A 120 4.03 -41.26 -48.16
N LEU A 121 2.86 -40.76 -47.75
CA LEU A 121 1.55 -41.13 -48.29
C LEU A 121 1.15 -40.27 -49.48
N GLY A 122 2.02 -39.38 -49.96
CA GLY A 122 1.80 -38.54 -51.14
C GLY A 122 0.92 -37.30 -50.87
N ALA A 123 0.73 -36.90 -49.63
CA ALA A 123 0.02 -35.67 -49.31
C ALA A 123 0.96 -34.48 -49.45
N GLU A 124 0.57 -33.47 -50.22
CA GLU A 124 1.35 -32.25 -50.45
C GLU A 124 1.22 -31.23 -49.31
N SER A 125 0.12 -31.27 -48.56
CA SER A 125 -0.16 -30.33 -47.48
C SER A 125 -1.08 -30.91 -46.40
N TYR A 126 -0.94 -30.40 -45.17
CA TYR A 126 -1.94 -30.52 -44.13
C TYR A 126 -2.98 -29.42 -44.30
N SER A 127 -4.24 -29.73 -44.00
CA SER A 127 -5.30 -28.72 -43.96
C SER A 127 -6.02 -28.74 -42.62
N GLY A 128 -6.44 -27.57 -42.15
CA GLY A 128 -7.32 -27.42 -40.99
C GLY A 128 -8.42 -26.42 -41.28
N GLU A 129 -9.52 -26.53 -40.57
CA GLU A 129 -10.69 -25.67 -40.74
C GLU A 129 -11.09 -25.07 -39.37
N MET A 130 -11.43 -23.77 -39.39
CA MET A 130 -12.06 -23.07 -38.28
C MET A 130 -13.28 -22.33 -38.79
N SER A 131 -14.29 -22.10 -37.95
CA SER A 131 -15.49 -21.40 -38.38
C SER A 131 -16.07 -20.52 -37.27
N TRP A 132 -16.68 -19.42 -37.69
CA TRP A 132 -17.37 -18.48 -36.87
C TRP A 132 -18.76 -18.19 -37.42
N PRO A 133 -19.84 -18.22 -36.64
CA PRO A 133 -21.10 -17.66 -37.05
C PRO A 133 -20.97 -16.15 -37.18
N VAL A 134 -21.49 -15.58 -38.25
CA VAL A 134 -21.47 -14.12 -38.51
C VAL A 134 -22.92 -13.66 -38.65
N ILE A 135 -23.32 -12.71 -37.83
CA ILE A 135 -24.65 -12.12 -37.87
C ILE A 135 -24.50 -10.67 -38.35
N ILE A 136 -25.05 -10.37 -39.48
CA ILE A 136 -24.98 -9.07 -40.12
C ILE A 136 -26.34 -8.38 -39.99
N ASP A 137 -26.39 -7.25 -39.28
CA ASP A 137 -27.56 -6.37 -39.28
C ASP A 137 -27.14 -4.92 -38.98
N TYR A 138 -27.20 -4.11 -39.99
CA TYR A 138 -26.77 -2.70 -39.95
C TYR A 138 -27.72 -1.78 -39.15
N ARG A 139 -28.81 -2.32 -38.57
CA ARG A 139 -29.70 -1.60 -37.67
C ARG A 139 -29.36 -1.85 -36.20
N MET A 140 -28.50 -2.81 -35.90
CA MET A 140 -28.10 -3.08 -34.52
C MET A 140 -27.30 -1.92 -33.95
N VAL A 141 -27.59 -1.59 -32.70
CA VAL A 141 -26.76 -0.74 -31.84
C VAL A 141 -26.26 -1.59 -30.70
N LEU A 142 -24.96 -1.85 -30.68
CA LEU A 142 -24.28 -2.67 -29.70
C LEU A 142 -23.45 -1.75 -28.79
N PRO A 143 -23.93 -1.45 -27.58
CA PRO A 143 -23.15 -0.67 -26.63
C PRO A 143 -21.92 -1.46 -26.19
N ASP A 144 -20.87 -0.71 -25.82
CA ASP A 144 -19.60 -1.23 -25.32
C ASP A 144 -19.14 -0.51 -24.03
N VAL A 145 -20.05 0.23 -23.39
CA VAL A 145 -19.75 1.07 -22.25
C VAL A 145 -20.43 0.55 -21.00
N MET A 146 -19.63 0.25 -20.00
CA MET A 146 -20.05 0.03 -18.62
C MET A 146 -19.69 1.24 -17.74
N THR A 147 -20.50 1.44 -16.72
CA THR A 147 -20.24 2.41 -15.66
C THR A 147 -20.39 1.77 -14.30
N TYR A 148 -19.75 2.34 -13.30
CA TYR A 148 -19.95 1.95 -11.90
C TYR A 148 -20.13 3.18 -11.01
N ARG A 149 -20.78 2.96 -9.89
CA ARG A 149 -20.88 3.92 -8.78
C ARG A 149 -21.08 3.17 -7.46
N THR A 150 -20.73 3.80 -6.37
CA THR A 150 -21.18 3.35 -5.05
C THR A 150 -22.53 3.97 -4.77
N ASN A 151 -23.55 3.16 -4.46
CA ASN A 151 -24.88 3.64 -4.15
C ASN A 151 -24.99 4.12 -2.69
N GLU A 152 -26.15 4.65 -2.30
CA GLU A 152 -26.41 5.15 -0.94
C GLU A 152 -26.23 4.07 0.15
N ASN A 153 -26.48 2.82 -0.20
CA ASN A 153 -26.28 1.66 0.69
C ASN A 153 -24.81 1.17 0.70
N ARG A 154 -23.90 1.92 0.10
CA ARG A 154 -22.48 1.54 -0.04
C ARG A 154 -22.25 0.20 -0.73
N SER A 155 -23.13 -0.21 -1.63
CA SER A 155 -22.90 -1.33 -2.54
C SER A 155 -22.37 -0.83 -3.88
N LEU A 156 -21.51 -1.59 -4.53
CA LEU A 156 -21.02 -1.29 -5.87
C LEU A 156 -22.16 -1.56 -6.86
N GLU A 157 -22.60 -0.56 -7.58
CA GLU A 157 -23.59 -0.67 -8.63
C GLU A 157 -22.92 -0.54 -10.00
N LEU A 158 -23.10 -1.57 -10.81
CA LEU A 158 -22.64 -1.64 -12.19
C LEU A 158 -23.83 -1.37 -13.11
N ALA A 159 -23.62 -0.64 -14.20
CA ALA A 159 -24.68 -0.36 -15.16
C ALA A 159 -24.13 -0.39 -16.61
N TRP A 160 -24.98 -0.82 -17.52
CA TRP A 160 -24.73 -0.89 -18.96
C TRP A 160 -25.99 -0.52 -19.75
N GLN A 161 -25.85 -0.33 -21.05
CA GLN A 161 -26.97 0.02 -21.90
C GLN A 161 -27.58 -1.22 -22.56
N THR A 162 -28.88 -1.23 -22.76
CA THR A 162 -29.55 -2.28 -23.52
C THR A 162 -29.16 -2.17 -25.01
N PRO A 163 -28.75 -3.26 -25.66
CA PRO A 163 -28.49 -3.25 -27.10
C PRO A 163 -29.81 -3.08 -27.87
N VAL A 164 -29.75 -2.35 -28.98
CA VAL A 164 -30.87 -2.26 -29.93
C VAL A 164 -30.66 -3.34 -30.98
N LEU A 165 -31.58 -4.30 -31.04
CA LEU A 165 -31.47 -5.48 -31.85
C LEU A 165 -32.69 -5.59 -32.81
N SER A 166 -32.53 -6.24 -33.95
CA SER A 166 -33.61 -6.46 -34.93
C SER A 166 -33.92 -7.93 -35.13
N HIS A 167 -32.92 -8.79 -35.22
CA HIS A 167 -33.07 -10.24 -35.42
C HIS A 167 -32.56 -11.05 -34.22
N LEU A 168 -31.97 -10.38 -33.23
CA LEU A 168 -31.49 -10.95 -31.99
C LEU A 168 -32.40 -10.53 -30.83
N THR A 169 -32.54 -11.40 -29.88
CA THR A 169 -33.21 -11.09 -28.60
C THR A 169 -32.26 -11.39 -27.45
N VAL A 170 -32.13 -10.46 -26.51
CA VAL A 170 -31.38 -10.72 -25.27
C VAL A 170 -32.17 -11.70 -24.42
N SER A 171 -31.56 -12.81 -24.06
CA SER A 171 -32.13 -13.80 -23.14
C SER A 171 -31.72 -13.56 -21.71
N SER A 172 -30.49 -13.11 -21.48
CA SER A 172 -29.92 -12.75 -20.19
C SER A 172 -28.64 -11.96 -20.37
N TYR A 173 -28.10 -11.44 -19.27
CA TYR A 173 -26.71 -10.98 -19.22
C TYR A 173 -25.90 -11.89 -18.31
N THR A 174 -24.62 -12.06 -18.60
CA THR A 174 -23.66 -12.73 -17.71
C THR A 174 -22.61 -11.72 -17.28
N LEU A 175 -22.54 -11.46 -15.99
CA LEU A 175 -21.50 -10.65 -15.36
C LEU A 175 -20.39 -11.59 -14.91
N TYR A 176 -19.17 -11.29 -15.29
CA TYR A 176 -17.96 -11.89 -14.72
C TYR A 176 -17.19 -10.86 -13.91
N ALA A 177 -16.76 -11.25 -12.74
CA ALA A 177 -15.88 -10.48 -11.89
C ALA A 177 -14.58 -11.24 -11.67
N LEU A 178 -13.46 -10.55 -11.81
CA LEU A 178 -12.13 -11.07 -11.53
C LEU A 178 -11.39 -10.09 -10.62
N THR A 179 -11.08 -10.53 -9.41
CA THR A 179 -10.31 -9.73 -8.45
C THR A 179 -8.81 -9.85 -8.71
N LYS A 180 -8.03 -8.89 -8.24
CA LYS A 180 -6.57 -8.85 -8.38
C LYS A 180 -5.87 -10.08 -7.78
N ASP A 181 -6.44 -10.68 -6.73
CA ASP A 181 -5.98 -11.92 -6.11
C ASP A 181 -6.48 -13.20 -6.81
N LEU A 182 -6.97 -13.05 -8.06
CA LEU A 182 -7.42 -14.12 -8.95
C LEU A 182 -8.68 -14.87 -8.49
N ARG A 183 -9.43 -14.36 -7.53
CA ARG A 183 -10.78 -14.87 -7.24
C ARG A 183 -11.72 -14.42 -8.35
N SER A 184 -12.59 -15.31 -8.79
CA SER A 184 -13.56 -15.01 -9.82
C SER A 184 -14.93 -15.56 -9.48
N TYR A 185 -15.96 -14.86 -9.92
CA TYR A 185 -17.34 -15.31 -9.85
C TYR A 185 -18.12 -14.80 -11.05
N SER A 186 -19.27 -15.41 -11.29
CA SER A 186 -20.17 -14.98 -12.36
C SER A 186 -21.61 -14.98 -11.87
N GLU A 187 -22.38 -14.02 -12.38
CA GLU A 187 -23.82 -13.89 -12.09
C GLU A 187 -24.61 -13.81 -13.37
N THR A 188 -25.77 -14.46 -13.38
CA THR A 188 -26.71 -14.39 -14.50
C THR A 188 -27.81 -13.39 -14.17
N ILE A 189 -27.95 -12.37 -15.02
CA ILE A 189 -28.87 -11.24 -14.81
C ILE A 189 -29.97 -11.30 -15.87
N PRO A 190 -31.25 -11.13 -15.48
CA PRO A 190 -32.38 -11.16 -16.42
C PRO A 190 -32.26 -10.09 -17.52
N ALA A 191 -32.75 -10.42 -18.71
CA ALA A 191 -32.66 -9.55 -19.91
C ALA A 191 -33.22 -8.12 -19.70
N GLY A 192 -34.24 -7.94 -18.86
CA GLY A 192 -34.82 -6.62 -18.56
C GLY A 192 -34.04 -5.75 -17.57
N GLN A 193 -32.96 -6.27 -17.01
CA GLN A 193 -32.18 -5.59 -15.99
C GLN A 193 -30.81 -5.18 -16.58
N THR A 194 -30.54 -3.89 -16.57
CA THR A 194 -29.28 -3.31 -17.09
C THR A 194 -28.37 -2.74 -15.99
N HIS A 195 -28.59 -3.16 -14.78
CA HIS A 195 -27.78 -2.80 -13.63
C HIS A 195 -27.67 -4.00 -12.70
N PHE A 196 -26.61 -4.02 -11.91
CA PHE A 196 -26.35 -5.06 -10.90
C PHE A 196 -25.66 -4.44 -9.69
N ALA A 197 -26.20 -4.71 -8.51
CA ALA A 197 -25.56 -4.33 -7.25
C ALA A 197 -24.70 -5.51 -6.76
N ASP A 198 -23.39 -5.31 -6.76
CA ASP A 198 -22.44 -6.32 -6.31
C ASP A 198 -22.23 -6.22 -4.80
N THR A 199 -22.83 -7.12 -4.06
CA THR A 199 -22.69 -7.22 -2.60
C THR A 199 -21.44 -7.98 -2.16
N ARG A 200 -20.75 -8.67 -3.08
CA ARG A 200 -19.47 -9.36 -2.81
C ARG A 200 -18.27 -8.43 -2.92
N HIS A 201 -18.43 -7.28 -3.57
CA HIS A 201 -17.35 -6.31 -3.69
C HIS A 201 -17.13 -5.59 -2.36
N ILE A 202 -15.93 -5.74 -1.80
CA ILE A 202 -15.54 -5.15 -0.52
C ILE A 202 -14.36 -4.18 -0.63
N GLY A 203 -13.93 -3.87 -1.87
CA GLY A 203 -12.88 -2.90 -2.13
C GLY A 203 -11.60 -3.43 -2.76
N SER A 204 -11.47 -4.71 -3.07
CA SER A 204 -10.35 -5.22 -3.88
C SER A 204 -10.46 -4.70 -5.32
N GLU A 205 -9.34 -4.38 -5.95
CA GLU A 205 -9.34 -4.08 -7.38
C GLU A 205 -9.98 -5.23 -8.16
N THR A 206 -11.04 -4.91 -8.92
CA THR A 206 -11.86 -5.92 -9.58
C THR A 206 -12.18 -5.50 -11.01
N THR A 207 -11.89 -6.38 -11.95
CA THR A 207 -12.29 -6.20 -13.36
C THR A 207 -13.61 -6.92 -13.61
N TYR A 208 -14.57 -6.18 -14.11
CA TYR A 208 -15.91 -6.65 -14.46
C TYR A 208 -16.07 -6.69 -15.96
N ARG A 209 -16.69 -7.76 -16.47
CA ARG A 209 -17.11 -7.96 -17.84
C ARG A 209 -18.57 -8.34 -17.88
N VAL A 210 -19.35 -7.68 -18.72
CA VAL A 210 -20.75 -8.04 -18.96
C VAL A 210 -20.91 -8.53 -20.38
N TYR A 211 -21.50 -9.70 -20.51
CA TYR A 211 -21.87 -10.29 -21.80
C TYR A 211 -23.37 -10.32 -21.94
N ALA A 212 -23.89 -9.88 -23.09
CA ALA A 212 -25.27 -10.14 -23.46
C ALA A 212 -25.36 -11.53 -24.09
N ASN A 213 -26.16 -12.38 -23.50
CA ASN A 213 -26.51 -13.69 -24.07
C ASN A 213 -27.72 -13.49 -24.96
N MET A 214 -27.55 -13.68 -26.27
CA MET A 214 -28.56 -13.35 -27.26
C MET A 214 -28.92 -14.59 -28.09
N LYS A 215 -30.17 -14.62 -28.56
CA LYS A 215 -30.67 -15.66 -29.45
C LYS A 215 -30.99 -15.08 -30.82
N TYR A 216 -30.51 -15.71 -31.84
CA TYR A 216 -30.88 -15.42 -33.23
C TYR A 216 -32.07 -16.29 -33.63
N GLU A 217 -33.21 -15.65 -33.98
CA GLU A 217 -34.46 -16.33 -34.31
C GLU A 217 -34.88 -17.43 -33.30
N GLY A 218 -34.50 -17.25 -32.03
CA GLY A 218 -34.86 -18.17 -30.96
C GLY A 218 -34.08 -19.49 -30.88
N LYS A 219 -33.06 -19.72 -31.75
CA LYS A 219 -32.42 -21.04 -31.89
C LYS A 219 -30.96 -21.13 -31.49
N GLU A 220 -30.24 -20.04 -31.42
CA GLU A 220 -28.79 -20.08 -31.17
C GLU A 220 -28.36 -19.02 -30.15
N ASP A 221 -27.42 -19.40 -29.30
CA ASP A 221 -26.85 -18.48 -28.30
C ASP A 221 -25.67 -17.73 -28.93
N VAL A 222 -25.71 -16.41 -28.83
CA VAL A 222 -24.69 -15.48 -29.28
C VAL A 222 -24.29 -14.66 -28.09
N ASN A 223 -23.02 -14.61 -27.76
CA ASN A 223 -22.51 -13.82 -26.67
C ASN A 223 -21.83 -12.57 -27.21
N TRP A 224 -22.16 -11.42 -26.62
CA TRP A 224 -21.54 -10.15 -26.96
C TRP A 224 -21.01 -9.46 -25.70
N LEU A 225 -19.74 -9.08 -25.72
CA LEU A 225 -19.14 -8.28 -24.64
C LEU A 225 -19.72 -6.86 -24.69
N MET A 226 -20.54 -6.53 -23.70
CA MET A 226 -21.20 -5.23 -23.54
C MET A 226 -20.28 -4.15 -22.95
N GLY A 227 -19.18 -4.56 -22.37
CA GLY A 227 -18.17 -3.69 -21.82
C GLY A 227 -17.33 -4.37 -20.75
N GLU A 228 -16.20 -3.73 -20.48
CA GLU A 228 -15.28 -4.09 -19.42
C GLU A 228 -14.96 -2.84 -18.60
N ILE A 229 -14.89 -2.99 -17.28
CA ILE A 229 -14.50 -1.91 -16.40
C ILE A 229 -13.70 -2.45 -15.22
N THR A 230 -12.64 -1.74 -14.86
CA THR A 230 -11.87 -2.05 -13.65
C THR A 230 -12.21 -1.04 -12.57
N VAL A 231 -12.72 -1.54 -11.45
CA VAL A 231 -12.94 -0.78 -10.24
C VAL A 231 -11.64 -0.79 -9.43
N PRO A 232 -11.06 0.38 -9.14
CA PRO A 232 -9.78 0.47 -8.43
C PRO A 232 -9.90 0.00 -6.99
N GLU A 233 -8.78 -0.36 -6.41
CA GLU A 233 -8.69 -0.78 -5.02
C GLU A 233 -9.14 0.34 -4.05
N ASN A 234 -10.05 0.00 -3.15
CA ASN A 234 -10.48 0.82 -2.01
C ASN A 234 -10.77 -0.11 -0.84
N LEU A 235 -9.68 -0.60 -0.20
CA LEU A 235 -9.77 -1.61 0.85
C LEU A 235 -10.36 -1.05 2.14
N PRO A 236 -11.02 -1.89 2.94
CA PRO A 236 -11.38 -1.60 4.31
C PRO A 236 -10.15 -1.21 5.14
N ARG A 237 -10.37 -0.34 6.11
CA ARG A 237 -9.31 0.17 6.99
C ARG A 237 -9.65 -0.13 8.43
N LEU A 238 -8.69 -0.69 9.15
CA LEU A 238 -8.76 -0.90 10.58
C LEU A 238 -7.66 -0.07 11.25
N TYR A 239 -8.02 0.63 12.30
CA TYR A 239 -7.12 1.43 13.11
C TYR A 239 -7.16 0.92 14.54
N THR A 240 -5.99 0.65 15.10
CA THR A 240 -5.88 0.22 16.49
C THR A 240 -4.96 1.16 17.25
N SER A 241 -5.32 1.49 18.47
CA SER A 241 -4.48 2.28 19.37
C SER A 241 -4.54 1.73 20.77
N ALA A 242 -3.47 1.94 21.53
CA ALA A 242 -3.50 1.77 22.96
C ALA A 242 -4.29 2.92 23.56
N TRP A 243 -5.49 2.65 24.06
CA TRP A 243 -6.24 3.68 24.78
C TRP A 243 -5.60 3.98 26.14
N ASP A 244 -5.30 2.92 26.85
CA ASP A 244 -4.59 2.89 28.13
C ASP A 244 -3.93 1.51 28.28
N MET A 245 -3.30 1.23 29.42
CA MET A 245 -2.67 -0.07 29.65
C MET A 245 -3.66 -1.23 29.82
N GLU A 246 -4.95 -0.96 29.90
CA GLU A 246 -6.00 -1.96 30.12
C GLU A 246 -6.91 -2.14 28.91
N HIS A 247 -6.85 -1.20 27.96
CA HIS A 247 -7.75 -1.19 26.81
C HIS A 247 -7.06 -0.83 25.53
N ILE A 248 -7.56 -1.39 24.43
CA ILE A 248 -7.28 -0.95 23.07
C ILE A 248 -8.51 -0.27 22.50
N TRP A 249 -8.28 0.74 21.67
CA TRP A 249 -9.30 1.35 20.85
C TRP A 249 -9.17 0.82 19.44
N VAL A 250 -10.25 0.27 18.92
CA VAL A 250 -10.32 -0.23 17.55
C VAL A 250 -11.37 0.59 16.81
N SER A 251 -10.99 1.17 15.68
CA SER A 251 -11.91 1.85 14.77
C SER A 251 -11.72 1.34 13.35
N TRP A 252 -12.73 1.50 12.51
CA TRP A 252 -12.70 1.00 11.14
C TRP A 252 -13.46 1.90 10.19
N GLU A 253 -13.02 1.86 8.94
CA GLU A 253 -13.71 2.43 7.79
C GLU A 253 -14.00 1.32 6.79
N LEU A 254 -15.24 1.15 6.44
CA LEU A 254 -15.68 0.19 5.45
C LEU A 254 -16.18 0.98 4.23
N PRO A 255 -15.47 0.97 3.11
CA PRO A 255 -15.89 1.69 1.91
C PRO A 255 -17.17 1.10 1.31
N TYR A 256 -17.35 -0.21 1.52
CA TYR A 256 -18.53 -0.94 1.06
C TYR A 256 -19.27 -1.58 2.23
N ASN A 257 -20.54 -1.89 2.02
CA ASN A 257 -21.37 -2.52 3.03
C ASN A 257 -21.05 -4.01 3.13
N CYS A 258 -20.63 -4.45 4.31
CA CYS A 258 -20.25 -5.83 4.57
C CYS A 258 -20.44 -6.18 6.05
N LEU A 259 -20.44 -7.45 6.37
CA LEU A 259 -20.43 -7.94 7.75
C LEU A 259 -19.00 -7.93 8.28
N LEU A 260 -18.78 -7.21 9.38
CA LEU A 260 -17.52 -7.13 10.07
C LEU A 260 -17.51 -8.04 11.31
N SER A 261 -16.46 -8.81 11.46
CA SER A 261 -16.15 -9.56 12.67
C SER A 261 -14.72 -9.24 13.12
N LEU A 262 -14.55 -8.96 14.40
CA LEU A 262 -13.26 -8.71 15.03
C LEU A 262 -12.98 -9.80 16.06
N THR A 263 -11.80 -10.39 15.99
CA THR A 263 -11.31 -11.35 16.97
C THR A 263 -10.06 -10.79 17.62
N ILE A 264 -10.03 -10.68 18.95
CA ILE A 264 -8.86 -10.22 19.70
C ILE A 264 -8.19 -11.41 20.33
N ASN A 265 -6.92 -11.60 20.02
CA ASN A 265 -6.14 -12.77 20.42
C ASN A 265 -6.87 -14.07 20.02
N LYS A 266 -7.38 -14.83 20.96
CA LYS A 266 -8.13 -16.08 20.76
C LYS A 266 -9.55 -16.01 21.33
N GLU A 267 -10.00 -14.82 21.69
CA GLU A 267 -11.35 -14.61 22.21
C GLU A 267 -12.43 -14.86 21.13
N PRO A 268 -13.68 -15.15 21.51
CA PRO A 268 -14.76 -15.28 20.55
C PRO A 268 -14.92 -14.05 19.66
N PRO A 269 -15.30 -14.22 18.38
CA PRO A 269 -15.48 -13.11 17.46
C PRO A 269 -16.54 -12.11 17.97
N PHE A 270 -16.22 -10.84 17.88
CA PHE A 270 -17.13 -9.74 18.15
C PHE A 270 -17.65 -9.16 16.85
N SER A 271 -18.98 -9.06 16.71
CA SER A 271 -19.62 -8.37 15.58
C SER A 271 -20.15 -7.02 16.05
N PRO A 272 -19.66 -5.90 15.48
CA PRO A 272 -20.14 -4.58 15.84
C PRO A 272 -21.65 -4.40 15.56
N ALA A 273 -22.30 -3.54 16.35
CA ALA A 273 -23.66 -3.14 16.08
C ALA A 273 -23.74 -2.29 14.78
N GLU A 274 -24.90 -2.28 14.15
CA GLU A 274 -25.15 -1.45 12.96
C GLU A 274 -24.85 0.02 13.25
N GLY A 275 -24.07 0.67 12.34
CA GLY A 275 -23.64 2.06 12.49
C GLY A 275 -22.48 2.30 13.44
N GLN A 276 -22.02 1.29 14.16
CA GLN A 276 -20.84 1.37 15.00
C GLN A 276 -19.57 1.43 14.13
N GLN A 277 -18.69 2.39 14.40
CA GLN A 277 -17.43 2.57 13.66
C GLN A 277 -16.19 2.42 14.56
N SER A 278 -16.39 2.21 15.85
CA SER A 278 -15.30 2.02 16.80
C SER A 278 -15.74 1.29 18.06
N ILE A 279 -14.79 0.68 18.74
CA ILE A 279 -15.01 0.01 20.01
C ILE A 279 -13.77 0.13 20.90
N ARG A 280 -14.01 0.20 22.21
CA ARG A 280 -13.00 0.08 23.24
C ARG A 280 -13.07 -1.34 23.81
N LEU A 281 -11.99 -2.08 23.70
CA LEU A 281 -11.92 -3.48 24.08
C LEU A 281 -10.90 -3.68 25.21
N PRO A 282 -11.19 -4.51 26.22
CA PRO A 282 -10.22 -4.80 27.27
C PRO A 282 -9.04 -5.60 26.69
N VAL A 283 -7.85 -5.33 27.20
CA VAL A 283 -6.63 -6.06 26.91
C VAL A 283 -6.57 -7.28 27.83
N VAL A 284 -6.48 -8.47 27.27
CA VAL A 284 -6.55 -9.73 28.03
C VAL A 284 -5.20 -10.09 28.64
N GLU A 285 -4.07 -9.73 28.00
CA GLU A 285 -2.74 -10.02 28.50
C GLU A 285 -1.72 -8.93 28.14
N PHE A 286 -1.03 -8.41 29.15
CA PHE A 286 0.26 -7.78 29.01
C PHE A 286 1.32 -8.88 29.19
N GLY A 287 1.62 -9.61 28.13
CA GLY A 287 2.58 -10.71 28.17
C GLY A 287 4.01 -10.27 28.43
N THR A 288 4.92 -11.19 28.42
CA THR A 288 6.37 -10.99 28.52
C THR A 288 6.97 -10.30 27.31
N ASN A 289 6.22 -10.19 26.20
CA ASN A 289 6.58 -9.51 24.96
C ASN A 289 6.10 -8.05 24.99
N ALA A 290 6.47 -7.29 23.98
CA ALA A 290 5.97 -5.94 23.82
C ALA A 290 4.44 -5.89 23.87
N TRP A 291 3.90 -4.91 24.54
CA TRP A 291 2.47 -4.77 24.77
C TRP A 291 1.64 -4.85 23.47
N TYR A 292 2.09 -4.21 22.41
CA TYR A 292 1.42 -4.20 21.10
C TYR A 292 1.57 -5.52 20.35
N GLU A 293 2.64 -6.30 20.58
CA GLU A 293 2.82 -7.61 19.93
C GLU A 293 1.95 -8.71 20.54
N SER A 294 1.58 -8.57 21.81
CA SER A 294 0.76 -9.56 22.51
C SER A 294 -0.72 -9.44 22.20
N ASN A 295 -1.16 -8.30 21.68
CA ASN A 295 -2.57 -8.04 21.40
C ASN A 295 -2.81 -7.95 19.89
N ARG A 296 -3.30 -9.03 19.32
CA ARG A 296 -3.61 -9.14 17.90
C ARG A 296 -5.10 -8.99 17.67
N VAL A 297 -5.45 -8.19 16.67
CA VAL A 297 -6.83 -8.03 16.23
C VAL A 297 -6.95 -8.61 14.83
N LEU A 298 -7.77 -9.65 14.69
CA LEU A 298 -8.11 -10.24 13.40
C LEU A 298 -9.41 -9.62 12.91
N MET A 299 -9.37 -8.94 11.78
CA MET A 299 -10.53 -8.43 11.06
C MET A 299 -10.95 -9.43 10.00
N THR A 300 -12.21 -9.81 10.00
CA THR A 300 -12.82 -10.68 8.99
C THR A 300 -14.03 -9.99 8.40
N LEU A 301 -14.13 -9.98 7.08
CA LEU A 301 -15.26 -9.39 6.35
C LEU A 301 -15.95 -10.44 5.49
N SER A 302 -17.28 -10.41 5.51
CA SER A 302 -18.14 -11.26 4.70
C SER A 302 -19.19 -10.42 3.97
N PRO A 303 -19.61 -10.81 2.75
CA PRO A 303 -20.74 -10.19 2.09
C PRO A 303 -22.02 -10.36 2.91
N ILE A 304 -22.90 -9.37 2.87
CA ILE A 304 -24.16 -9.42 3.63
C ILE A 304 -25.02 -10.61 3.22
N ASP A 305 -25.12 -10.87 1.92
CA ASP A 305 -25.94 -11.94 1.38
C ASP A 305 -25.25 -13.33 1.42
N HIS A 306 -23.95 -13.35 1.77
CA HIS A 306 -23.13 -14.56 1.88
C HIS A 306 -22.32 -14.57 3.18
N PRO A 307 -22.94 -14.59 4.36
CA PRO A 307 -22.26 -14.41 5.65
C PRO A 307 -21.26 -15.52 6.01
N SER A 308 -21.38 -16.69 5.38
CA SER A 308 -20.43 -17.80 5.56
C SER A 308 -19.17 -17.68 4.67
N GLU A 309 -19.17 -16.76 3.71
CA GLU A 309 -18.05 -16.52 2.81
C GLU A 309 -17.14 -15.45 3.40
N THR A 310 -15.91 -15.82 3.74
CA THR A 310 -14.89 -14.85 4.14
C THR A 310 -14.18 -14.33 2.90
N VAL A 311 -14.40 -13.08 2.55
CA VAL A 311 -13.80 -12.46 1.35
C VAL A 311 -12.57 -11.62 1.67
N TYR A 312 -12.41 -11.22 2.93
CA TYR A 312 -11.24 -10.47 3.39
C TYR A 312 -10.91 -10.85 4.82
N GLN A 313 -9.62 -11.06 5.09
CA GLN A 313 -9.13 -11.35 6.42
C GLN A 313 -7.76 -10.71 6.61
N GLN A 314 -7.60 -9.98 7.69
CA GLN A 314 -6.32 -9.35 8.03
C GLN A 314 -6.10 -9.30 9.53
N GLU A 315 -4.86 -9.56 9.93
CA GLU A 315 -4.40 -9.46 11.31
C GLU A 315 -3.63 -8.16 11.53
N PHE A 316 -3.89 -7.50 12.64
CA PHE A 316 -3.28 -6.25 13.06
C PHE A 316 -2.73 -6.41 14.46
N HIS A 317 -1.63 -5.70 14.75
CA HIS A 317 -1.13 -5.57 16.11
C HIS A 317 -1.83 -4.38 16.81
N ALA A 318 -2.33 -4.61 18.04
CA ALA A 318 -2.94 -3.55 18.82
C ALA A 318 -1.91 -2.49 19.19
N GLY A 319 -2.31 -1.21 19.19
CA GLY A 319 -1.41 -0.08 19.41
C GLY A 319 -0.71 0.43 18.16
N SER A 320 -0.82 -0.28 17.05
CA SER A 320 -0.36 0.14 15.73
C SER A 320 -1.52 0.78 14.96
N PRO A 321 -1.30 1.76 14.07
CA PRO A 321 -2.38 2.41 13.32
C PRO A 321 -2.94 1.57 12.17
N GLY A 322 -2.93 0.26 12.30
CA GLY A 322 -3.68 -0.63 11.45
C GLY A 322 -3.11 -0.86 10.06
N HIS A 323 -3.97 -1.24 9.15
CA HIS A 323 -3.63 -1.79 7.83
C HIS A 323 -2.83 -0.86 6.90
N HIS A 324 -3.01 0.44 6.99
CA HIS A 324 -2.20 1.41 6.22
C HIS A 324 -0.73 1.38 6.60
N TYR A 325 -0.44 0.80 7.73
CA TYR A 325 0.88 0.71 8.29
C TYR A 325 1.88 -0.05 7.42
N GLU A 326 1.46 -1.05 6.66
CA GLU A 326 2.39 -1.74 5.75
C GLU A 326 2.92 -0.82 4.63
N LYS A 327 2.11 0.14 4.19
CA LYS A 327 2.54 1.18 3.23
C LYS A 327 3.29 2.33 3.90
N GLU A 328 3.10 2.51 5.20
CA GLU A 328 3.72 3.56 6.00
C GLU A 328 4.91 3.04 6.82
N ARG A 329 5.26 1.76 6.68
CA ARG A 329 6.37 1.11 7.39
C ARG A 329 7.70 1.76 7.02
N GLY A 330 8.39 2.30 8.01
CA GLY A 330 9.60 3.10 7.83
C GLY A 330 9.32 4.60 7.69
N SER A 331 8.10 5.03 7.95
CA SER A 331 7.68 6.42 7.94
C SER A 331 7.92 7.11 9.27
N SER A 332 8.00 8.43 9.22
CA SER A 332 8.09 9.26 10.42
C SER A 332 6.71 9.57 10.99
N TRP A 333 6.64 9.64 12.31
CA TRP A 333 5.43 9.95 13.06
C TRP A 333 5.66 11.18 13.93
N CYS A 334 4.67 12.04 14.05
CA CYS A 334 4.68 13.11 15.02
C CYS A 334 3.28 13.45 15.52
N TYR A 335 3.21 13.95 16.75
CA TYR A 335 1.96 14.40 17.37
C TYR A 335 2.01 15.90 17.61
N ASN A 336 1.01 16.64 17.12
CA ASN A 336 0.88 18.05 17.37
C ASN A 336 -0.08 18.30 18.56
N PRO A 337 0.41 18.77 19.72
CA PRO A 337 -0.43 18.95 20.91
C PRO A 337 -1.45 20.08 20.76
N VAL A 338 -1.22 21.04 19.85
CA VAL A 338 -2.13 22.18 19.63
C VAL A 338 -3.36 21.75 18.82
N THR A 339 -3.20 20.79 17.91
CA THR A 339 -4.32 20.26 17.09
C THR A 339 -4.93 18.99 17.68
N GLY A 340 -4.21 18.29 18.54
CA GLY A 340 -4.60 16.97 19.05
C GLY A 340 -4.53 15.88 17.96
N MET A 341 -3.75 16.09 16.91
CA MET A 341 -3.66 15.18 15.77
C MET A 341 -2.30 14.49 15.69
N LEU A 342 -2.34 13.24 15.26
CA LEU A 342 -1.18 12.43 14.92
C LEU A 342 -0.98 12.48 13.39
N TYR A 343 0.27 12.62 12.98
CA TYR A 343 0.65 12.60 11.57
C TYR A 343 1.57 11.42 11.30
N ALA A 344 1.25 10.67 10.28
CA ALA A 344 2.07 9.58 9.79
C ALA A 344 2.41 9.82 8.32
N HIS A 345 3.66 9.58 7.98
CA HIS A 345 4.16 9.75 6.64
C HIS A 345 4.67 8.41 6.10
N GLY A 346 4.21 8.02 4.92
CA GLY A 346 4.66 6.89 4.13
C GLY A 346 4.53 7.22 2.65
N ASP A 347 3.76 6.47 1.88
CA ASP A 347 3.37 6.84 0.52
C ASP A 347 2.44 8.05 0.50
N PHE A 348 1.76 8.27 1.63
CA PHE A 348 0.88 9.41 1.88
C PHE A 348 1.20 10.02 3.24
N LEU A 349 0.96 11.30 3.36
CA LEU A 349 0.90 11.97 4.66
C LEU A 349 -0.54 11.92 5.15
N ASN A 350 -0.77 11.21 6.23
CA ASN A 350 -2.08 11.09 6.86
C ASN A 350 -2.11 11.84 8.19
N ALA A 351 -3.19 12.59 8.41
CA ALA A 351 -3.48 13.20 9.69
C ALA A 351 -4.62 12.43 10.37
N TYR A 352 -4.37 11.91 11.55
CA TYR A 352 -5.31 11.07 12.31
C TYR A 352 -5.81 11.77 13.57
N ARG A 353 -7.06 11.53 13.90
CA ARG A 353 -7.62 11.92 15.20
C ARG A 353 -7.41 10.78 16.20
N TYR A 354 -6.73 11.08 17.27
CA TYR A 354 -6.56 10.13 18.38
C TYR A 354 -7.78 10.20 19.31
N PRO A 355 -8.28 9.09 19.90
CA PRO A 355 -7.71 7.72 19.85
C PRO A 355 -8.22 6.86 18.69
N GLN A 356 -9.25 7.29 17.98
CA GLN A 356 -9.92 6.49 16.93
C GLN A 356 -9.00 6.19 15.75
N LEU A 357 -7.97 7.00 15.54
CA LEU A 357 -7.03 6.94 14.42
C LEU A 357 -7.73 6.92 13.06
N THR A 358 -8.86 7.64 12.95
CA THR A 358 -9.53 7.85 11.68
C THR A 358 -8.80 8.95 10.89
N PRO A 359 -8.52 8.76 9.59
CA PRO A 359 -7.91 9.79 8.77
C PRO A 359 -8.83 11.01 8.71
N ALA A 360 -8.31 12.16 9.12
CA ALA A 360 -9.02 13.43 8.98
C ALA A 360 -8.69 14.11 7.66
N VAL A 361 -7.43 14.00 7.22
CA VAL A 361 -6.92 14.54 5.96
C VAL A 361 -5.79 13.64 5.45
N THR A 362 -5.73 13.45 4.14
CA THR A 362 -4.67 12.70 3.45
C THR A 362 -4.06 13.57 2.35
N LEU A 363 -2.74 13.51 2.18
CA LEU A 363 -1.99 14.21 1.15
C LEU A 363 -0.96 13.26 0.53
N GLU A 364 -0.82 13.29 -0.79
CA GLU A 364 0.31 12.62 -1.45
C GLU A 364 1.63 13.28 -1.04
N ALA A 365 2.62 12.49 -0.68
CA ALA A 365 3.93 12.96 -0.26
C ALA A 365 5.02 12.00 -0.75
N SER A 366 6.25 12.50 -0.85
CA SER A 366 7.40 11.68 -1.26
C SER A 366 7.74 10.65 -0.19
N ARG A 367 8.03 9.40 -0.57
CA ARG A 367 8.43 8.32 0.34
C ARG A 367 9.66 8.63 1.20
N THR A 368 10.49 9.56 0.76
CA THR A 368 11.74 9.92 1.45
C THR A 368 11.59 11.11 2.40
N ALA A 369 10.38 11.67 2.49
CA ALA A 369 10.14 12.80 3.37
C ALA A 369 10.08 12.39 4.85
N THR A 370 10.36 13.33 5.73
CA THR A 370 10.23 13.17 7.19
C THR A 370 9.32 14.26 7.72
N VAL A 371 8.42 13.91 8.64
CA VAL A 371 7.50 14.87 9.25
C VAL A 371 7.96 15.29 10.64
N PHE A 372 7.76 16.56 10.94
CA PHE A 372 7.99 17.16 12.26
C PHE A 372 6.93 18.22 12.54
N THR A 373 6.75 18.60 13.80
CA THR A 373 5.65 19.47 14.18
C THR A 373 6.09 20.58 15.13
N SER A 374 5.32 21.66 15.18
CA SER A 374 5.42 22.64 16.25
C SER A 374 4.67 22.15 17.49
N TYR A 375 5.23 22.39 18.66
CA TYR A 375 4.58 22.08 19.93
C TYR A 375 3.76 23.25 20.49
N THR A 376 3.88 24.42 19.89
CA THR A 376 3.22 25.65 20.33
C THR A 376 2.24 26.24 19.31
N GLU A 377 2.31 25.77 18.05
CA GLU A 377 1.51 26.31 16.94
C GLU A 377 0.90 25.17 16.12
N PRO A 378 -0.21 25.42 15.40
CA PRO A 378 -0.82 24.42 14.52
C PRO A 378 -0.06 24.32 13.19
N LEU A 379 1.25 24.00 13.26
CA LEU A 379 2.14 23.88 12.11
C LEU A 379 2.73 22.48 12.01
N LEU A 380 2.84 22.01 10.78
CA LEU A 380 3.47 20.75 10.40
C LEU A 380 4.57 21.04 9.37
N GLY A 381 5.73 20.46 9.55
CA GLY A 381 6.82 20.50 8.61
C GLY A 381 6.99 19.17 7.90
N ILE A 382 7.33 19.22 6.61
CA ILE A 382 7.71 18.07 5.80
C ILE A 382 9.10 18.37 5.23
N ALA A 383 10.10 17.58 5.61
CA ALA A 383 11.47 17.72 5.12
C ALA A 383 11.77 16.66 4.06
N GLU A 384 12.24 17.11 2.91
CA GLU A 384 12.79 16.30 1.82
C GLU A 384 14.26 16.68 1.61
N ALA A 385 14.98 15.96 0.76
CA ALA A 385 16.42 16.18 0.57
C ALA A 385 16.78 17.60 0.10
N ASP A 386 15.89 18.29 -0.57
CA ASP A 386 16.10 19.57 -1.24
C ASP A 386 15.14 20.69 -0.84
N LYS A 387 14.17 20.39 0.03
CA LYS A 387 13.17 21.37 0.48
C LYS A 387 12.58 21.04 1.85
N ILE A 388 12.04 22.07 2.50
CA ILE A 388 11.14 21.94 3.62
C ILE A 388 9.81 22.62 3.27
N GLU A 389 8.72 21.91 3.44
CA GLU A 389 7.38 22.47 3.34
C GLU A 389 6.80 22.72 4.73
N ILE A 390 6.25 23.90 4.95
CA ILE A 390 5.51 24.24 6.16
C ILE A 390 4.03 24.29 5.82
N ARG A 391 3.23 23.55 6.54
CA ARG A 391 1.81 23.36 6.31
C ARG A 391 0.98 23.69 7.54
N ASP A 392 -0.28 24.02 7.32
CA ASP A 392 -1.26 24.08 8.40
C ASP A 392 -1.53 22.67 8.90
N ALA A 393 -1.37 22.46 10.20
CA ALA A 393 -1.49 21.12 10.79
C ALA A 393 -2.93 20.57 10.76
N ARG A 394 -3.97 21.42 10.71
CA ARG A 394 -5.37 20.96 10.70
C ARG A 394 -5.86 20.54 9.30
N THR A 395 -5.39 21.25 8.28
CA THR A 395 -5.92 21.14 6.91
C THR A 395 -4.91 20.56 5.94
N LEU A 396 -3.63 20.45 6.33
CA LEU A 396 -2.46 20.14 5.51
C LEU A 396 -2.23 21.15 4.35
N ALA A 397 -2.92 22.30 4.36
CA ALA A 397 -2.71 23.34 3.37
C ALA A 397 -1.28 23.87 3.43
N LEU A 398 -0.64 23.98 2.27
CA LEU A 398 0.71 24.51 2.13
C LEU A 398 0.73 26.00 2.52
N LYS A 399 1.66 26.38 3.40
CA LYS A 399 1.91 27.78 3.78
C LYS A 399 3.20 28.30 3.16
N HIS A 400 4.27 27.55 3.28
CA HIS A 400 5.59 27.95 2.78
C HIS A 400 6.34 26.75 2.19
N THR A 401 7.19 27.01 1.20
CA THR A 401 8.16 26.04 0.68
C THR A 401 9.53 26.68 0.71
N LEU A 402 10.45 26.07 1.41
CA LEU A 402 11.83 26.51 1.54
C LEU A 402 12.71 25.58 0.70
N PRO A 403 13.30 26.01 -0.41
CA PRO A 403 14.31 25.25 -1.13
C PRO A 403 15.61 25.26 -0.30
N ILE A 404 16.10 24.08 0.04
CA ILE A 404 17.29 23.91 0.89
C ILE A 404 18.22 22.91 0.20
N SER A 405 19.41 23.36 -0.14
CA SER A 405 20.45 22.45 -0.64
C SER A 405 21.17 21.78 0.50
N ARG A 406 21.43 20.46 0.38
CA ARG A 406 22.19 19.67 1.35
C ARG A 406 21.60 19.64 2.75
N LEU A 407 20.28 19.58 2.84
CA LEU A 407 19.59 19.39 4.10
C LEU A 407 20.11 18.11 4.77
N LEU A 408 20.55 18.25 6.02
CA LEU A 408 20.90 17.14 6.87
C LEU A 408 19.62 16.71 7.58
N PHE A 409 19.09 15.56 7.21
CA PHE A 409 17.97 15.00 7.92
C PHE A 409 18.19 13.50 8.16
N SER A 410 18.34 13.21 9.41
CA SER A 410 18.29 11.87 9.98
C SER A 410 17.38 11.96 11.17
N ASN A 411 17.02 10.85 11.76
CA ASN A 411 16.15 10.88 12.95
C ASN A 411 16.71 11.69 14.14
N LYS A 412 18.00 11.99 14.14
CA LYS A 412 18.64 12.85 15.17
C LYS A 412 18.79 14.32 14.73
N ASP A 413 18.67 14.58 13.44
CA ASP A 413 18.96 15.87 12.82
C ASP A 413 17.72 16.47 12.14
N MET A 414 16.52 16.10 12.64
CA MET A 414 15.29 16.60 12.08
C MET A 414 15.18 18.12 12.24
N PRO A 415 14.63 18.81 11.24
CA PRO A 415 14.25 20.20 11.41
C PRO A 415 13.29 20.38 12.58
N GLN A 416 13.33 21.54 13.22
CA GLN A 416 12.51 21.86 14.39
C GLN A 416 11.76 23.17 14.17
N LEU A 417 10.46 23.15 14.42
CA LEU A 417 9.64 24.35 14.53
C LEU A 417 9.69 24.84 15.98
N ILE A 418 10.40 25.92 16.21
CA ILE A 418 10.54 26.53 17.53
C ILE A 418 9.57 27.69 17.75
N ALA A 419 9.40 28.09 18.99
CA ALA A 419 8.47 29.17 19.34
C ALA A 419 8.76 30.48 18.59
N GLY A 420 7.69 31.22 18.26
CA GLY A 420 7.79 32.50 17.55
C GLY A 420 7.87 32.38 16.04
N GLY A 421 7.38 31.26 15.47
CA GLY A 421 7.30 31.09 14.03
C GLY A 421 8.66 30.95 13.36
N LYS A 422 9.60 30.28 14.01
CA LYS A 422 10.94 30.06 13.49
C LYS A 422 11.19 28.59 13.19
N LEU A 423 12.05 28.35 12.20
CA LEU A 423 12.50 27.04 11.78
C LEU A 423 14.00 26.91 12.04
N VAL A 424 14.41 25.82 12.68
CA VAL A 424 15.80 25.41 12.83
C VAL A 424 16.04 24.17 11.97
N TYR A 425 17.08 24.20 11.17
CA TYR A 425 17.52 23.06 10.37
C TYR A 425 19.04 23.04 10.22
N LYS A 426 19.57 21.90 9.79
CA LYS A 426 20.99 21.68 9.60
C LYS A 426 21.29 21.40 8.14
N THR A 427 22.42 21.92 7.66
CA THR A 427 22.90 21.66 6.31
C THR A 427 24.35 21.16 6.35
N TYR A 428 24.70 20.27 5.43
CA TYR A 428 26.09 19.86 5.27
C TYR A 428 26.92 20.99 4.68
N THR A 429 28.12 21.16 5.20
CA THR A 429 29.18 21.96 4.52
C THR A 429 29.55 21.34 3.16
N PRO A 430 30.15 22.10 2.24
CA PRO A 430 30.48 21.59 0.92
C PRO A 430 31.37 20.34 0.90
N ASP A 431 32.20 20.15 1.91
CA ASP A 431 33.08 18.97 2.07
C ASP A 431 32.43 17.81 2.83
N GLY A 432 31.19 18.01 3.37
CA GLY A 432 30.41 17.00 4.08
C GLY A 432 30.98 16.62 5.46
N ARG A 433 31.92 17.36 6.01
CA ARG A 433 32.58 17.04 7.30
C ARG A 433 31.91 17.74 8.47
N ASP A 434 31.44 18.93 8.23
CA ASP A 434 30.85 19.81 9.22
C ASP A 434 29.40 20.14 8.87
N GLN A 435 28.74 20.89 9.73
CA GLN A 435 27.36 21.32 9.53
C GLN A 435 27.22 22.81 9.83
N ASP A 436 26.24 23.41 9.17
CA ASP A 436 25.73 24.73 9.52
C ASP A 436 24.35 24.57 10.15
N ILE A 437 24.16 25.15 11.33
CA ILE A 437 22.86 25.23 11.99
C ILE A 437 22.23 26.55 11.57
N VAL A 438 21.14 26.47 10.86
CA VAL A 438 20.41 27.62 10.30
C VAL A 438 19.15 27.87 11.12
N ILE A 439 18.97 29.11 11.56
CA ILE A 439 17.69 29.59 12.10
C ILE A 439 17.09 30.54 11.08
N SER A 440 15.85 30.28 10.67
CA SER A 440 15.13 31.07 9.67
C SER A 440 13.72 31.40 10.13
N GLN A 441 13.13 32.40 9.50
CA GLN A 441 11.68 32.58 9.49
C GLN A 441 11.02 31.48 8.65
N LEU A 442 9.70 31.31 8.78
CA LEU A 442 8.96 30.30 8.02
C LEU A 442 8.93 30.59 6.51
N ASP A 443 9.19 31.82 6.09
CA ASP A 443 9.28 32.23 4.67
C ASP A 443 10.68 31.93 4.05
N GLY A 444 11.61 31.40 4.86
CA GLY A 444 12.97 31.09 4.43
C GLY A 444 13.98 32.20 4.66
N SER A 445 13.57 33.36 5.19
CA SER A 445 14.50 34.44 5.54
C SER A 445 15.43 33.96 6.67
N ILE A 446 16.73 33.83 6.37
CA ILE A 446 17.75 33.36 7.32
C ILE A 446 18.00 34.44 8.37
N LEU A 447 17.79 34.10 9.63
CA LEU A 447 18.09 34.94 10.79
C LEU A 447 19.54 34.76 11.26
N SER A 448 20.00 33.52 11.26
CA SER A 448 21.40 33.19 11.56
C SER A 448 21.82 31.87 10.92
N SER A 449 23.13 31.75 10.70
CA SER A 449 23.79 30.50 10.34
C SER A 449 25.04 30.35 11.21
N THR A 450 25.11 29.27 11.96
CA THR A 450 26.19 28.98 12.90
C THR A 450 26.93 27.76 12.41
N HIS A 451 28.22 27.96 12.03
CA HIS A 451 29.09 26.86 11.66
C HIS A 451 29.48 26.03 12.88
N VAL A 452 29.39 24.71 12.76
CA VAL A 452 29.72 23.76 13.81
C VAL A 452 30.57 22.63 13.22
N GLU A 453 31.74 22.42 13.82
CA GLU A 453 32.62 21.30 13.48
C GLU A 453 31.97 19.96 13.87
N GLY A 454 32.01 18.99 12.94
CA GLY A 454 31.37 17.67 13.14
C GLY A 454 29.86 17.65 12.82
N LEU A 455 29.28 16.47 12.96
CA LEU A 455 27.90 16.21 12.52
C LEU A 455 26.88 16.09 13.67
N LEU A 456 27.30 16.26 14.93
CA LEU A 456 26.40 16.20 16.08
C LEU A 456 26.25 17.59 16.69
N ALA A 457 25.02 18.05 16.76
CA ALA A 457 24.65 19.26 17.47
C ALA A 457 23.20 19.17 17.94
N PHE A 458 22.90 19.80 19.05
CA PHE A 458 21.58 19.86 19.66
C PHE A 458 21.18 21.32 19.81
N VAL A 459 19.95 21.65 19.52
CA VAL A 459 19.41 23.01 19.66
C VAL A 459 18.36 23.02 20.76
N SER A 460 18.42 24.02 21.63
CA SER A 460 17.43 24.16 22.68
C SER A 460 16.04 24.47 22.10
N PRO A 461 14.94 24.05 22.77
CA PRO A 461 13.58 24.26 22.26
C PRO A 461 13.19 25.73 22.05
N ASP A 462 13.86 26.67 22.73
CA ASP A 462 13.67 28.12 22.57
C ASP A 462 14.63 28.72 21.54
N GLY A 463 15.51 27.92 20.91
CA GLY A 463 16.47 28.34 19.93
C GLY A 463 17.61 29.23 20.45
N LYS A 464 17.83 29.29 21.76
CA LYS A 464 18.86 30.18 22.34
C LYS A 464 20.19 29.52 22.65
N TYR A 465 20.26 28.19 22.61
CA TYR A 465 21.47 27.44 22.89
C TYR A 465 21.68 26.35 21.85
N ILE A 466 22.94 26.17 21.47
CA ILE A 466 23.40 25.04 20.66
C ILE A 466 24.45 24.30 21.47
N ALA A 467 24.31 23.00 21.65
CA ALA A 467 25.28 22.14 22.31
C ALA A 467 25.94 21.21 21.29
N VAL A 468 27.26 21.20 21.27
CA VAL A 468 28.08 20.41 20.36
C VAL A 468 29.01 19.52 21.18
N PRO A 469 28.84 18.19 21.13
CA PRO A 469 29.74 17.27 21.81
C PRO A 469 31.07 17.15 21.10
N TYR A 470 32.16 17.25 21.86
CA TYR A 470 33.54 16.98 21.44
C TYR A 470 34.15 15.95 22.38
N PHE A 471 35.26 15.36 21.95
CA PHE A 471 35.99 14.44 22.80
C PHE A 471 36.45 15.08 24.14
N SER A 472 36.79 16.37 24.11
CA SER A 472 37.27 17.14 25.26
C SER A 472 36.14 17.73 26.14
N GLY A 473 34.90 17.63 25.72
CA GLY A 473 33.78 18.26 26.42
C GLY A 473 32.60 18.62 25.51
N ILE A 474 31.69 19.41 26.02
CA ILE A 474 30.56 19.94 25.27
C ILE A 474 30.76 21.44 25.07
N LYS A 475 30.83 21.87 23.82
CA LYS A 475 30.81 23.31 23.50
C LYS A 475 29.35 23.76 23.46
N VAL A 476 29.01 24.77 24.26
CA VAL A 476 27.68 25.40 24.24
C VAL A 476 27.83 26.80 23.64
N ILE A 477 27.03 27.07 22.62
CA ILE A 477 26.93 28.37 21.95
C ILE A 477 25.63 29.03 22.39
N GLU A 478 25.71 30.17 23.02
CA GLU A 478 24.55 30.98 23.38
C GLU A 478 24.22 31.97 22.27
N LEU A 479 22.96 31.99 21.87
CA LEU A 479 22.44 32.89 20.84
C LEU A 479 21.67 34.07 21.49
N VAL A 480 21.95 35.28 21.08
CA VAL A 480 21.21 36.48 21.45
C VAL A 480 20.71 37.14 20.18
N ASN A 481 19.40 37.36 20.10
CA ASN A 481 18.76 37.82 18.86
C ASN A 481 19.13 36.91 17.65
N ASP A 482 19.11 35.60 17.89
CA ASP A 482 19.42 34.57 16.92
C ASP A 482 20.91 34.54 16.43
N LEU A 483 21.78 35.36 16.96
CA LEU A 483 23.21 35.42 16.60
C LEU A 483 24.09 34.85 17.71
N PRO A 484 25.17 34.11 17.36
CA PRO A 484 26.15 33.65 18.34
C PRO A 484 26.70 34.81 19.16
N ALA A 485 26.55 34.76 20.48
CA ALA A 485 26.95 35.82 21.37
C ALA A 485 28.03 35.39 22.35
N ARG A 486 27.97 34.15 22.83
CA ARG A 486 28.92 33.61 23.82
C ARG A 486 29.13 32.12 23.59
N GLU A 487 30.31 31.64 23.91
CA GLU A 487 30.68 30.24 23.87
C GLU A 487 31.19 29.77 25.23
N TYR A 488 30.76 28.58 25.61
CA TYR A 488 31.16 27.93 26.86
C TYR A 488 31.69 26.54 26.53
N MET A 489 32.87 26.16 27.07
CA MET A 489 33.35 24.79 27.01
C MET A 489 33.08 24.12 28.35
N LEU A 490 32.20 23.15 28.35
CA LEU A 490 31.90 22.35 29.50
C LEU A 490 32.82 21.12 29.50
N PRO A 491 33.76 20.99 30.48
CA PRO A 491 34.69 19.87 30.55
C PRO A 491 34.00 18.58 30.99
N ILE A 492 33.16 18.03 30.12
CA ILE A 492 32.37 16.83 30.38
C ILE A 492 33.03 15.69 29.62
N PRO A 493 33.49 14.63 30.28
CA PRO A 493 34.10 13.48 29.65
C PRO A 493 33.20 12.82 28.63
N SER A 494 33.80 12.24 27.56
CA SER A 494 33.05 11.67 26.43
C SER A 494 32.11 10.53 26.84
N GLU A 495 32.43 9.75 27.85
CA GLU A 495 31.59 8.69 28.42
C GLU A 495 30.28 9.21 29.02
N LYS A 496 30.22 10.50 29.40
CA LYS A 496 29.03 11.20 29.87
C LYS A 496 28.23 11.89 28.76
N GLN A 497 28.66 11.74 27.52
CA GLN A 497 28.06 12.39 26.35
C GLN A 497 27.29 11.41 25.47
N SER A 498 27.01 10.19 25.95
CA SER A 498 26.38 9.16 25.12
C SER A 498 24.95 9.53 24.67
N LYS A 499 24.24 10.30 25.49
CA LYS A 499 22.94 10.91 25.15
C LYS A 499 22.91 12.33 25.71
N ILE A 500 22.48 13.27 24.87
CA ILE A 500 22.37 14.68 25.20
C ILE A 500 21.01 15.18 24.75
N ASP A 501 20.37 15.98 25.58
CA ASP A 501 19.17 16.74 25.25
C ASP A 501 19.12 18.04 26.02
N PHE A 502 18.25 18.97 25.67
CA PHE A 502 17.95 20.16 26.46
C PHE A 502 16.71 19.97 27.32
N ASN A 503 16.70 20.58 28.50
CA ASN A 503 15.51 20.59 29.31
C ASN A 503 14.47 21.58 28.74
N PRO A 504 13.31 21.14 28.20
CA PRO A 504 12.34 22.06 27.63
C PRO A 504 11.74 23.05 28.63
N ALA A 505 11.62 22.63 29.89
CA ALA A 505 11.12 23.49 30.99
C ALA A 505 12.17 24.55 31.44
N ALA A 506 13.44 24.30 31.15
CA ALA A 506 14.55 25.19 31.49
C ALA A 506 15.64 25.09 30.38
N PRO A 507 15.49 25.78 29.23
CA PRO A 507 16.35 25.62 28.08
C PRO A 507 17.85 25.90 28.29
N SER A 508 18.21 26.56 29.38
CA SER A 508 19.60 26.72 29.83
C SER A 508 20.20 25.51 30.56
N GLN A 509 19.49 24.41 30.61
CA GLN A 509 19.94 23.17 31.22
C GLN A 509 20.11 22.07 30.19
N LEU A 510 21.25 21.36 30.29
CA LEU A 510 21.53 20.14 29.51
C LEU A 510 21.14 18.92 30.34
N ILE A 511 20.57 17.94 29.67
CA ILE A 511 20.29 16.61 30.18
C ILE A 511 21.29 15.66 29.56
N LEU A 512 22.09 14.98 30.37
CA LEU A 512 23.17 14.11 29.94
C LEU A 512 23.02 12.73 30.55
N TYR A 513 23.38 11.71 29.80
CA TYR A 513 23.49 10.36 30.34
C TYR A 513 24.94 9.96 30.56
N ASP A 514 25.28 9.74 31.83
CA ASP A 514 26.53 9.14 32.24
C ASP A 514 26.42 7.61 32.24
N GLN A 515 26.95 7.01 31.20
CA GLN A 515 26.88 5.56 31.02
C GLN A 515 27.71 4.81 32.10
N SER A 516 28.79 5.39 32.55
CA SER A 516 29.69 4.75 33.54
C SER A 516 29.08 4.65 34.93
N ASN A 517 28.24 5.61 35.30
CA ASN A 517 27.58 5.66 36.60
C ASN A 517 26.09 5.34 36.53
N HIS A 518 25.56 4.99 35.38
CA HIS A 518 24.13 4.74 35.13
C HIS A 518 23.25 5.88 35.71
N CYS A 519 23.61 7.12 35.42
CA CYS A 519 22.84 8.25 35.92
C CYS A 519 22.55 9.29 34.84
N ILE A 520 21.44 10.01 35.03
CA ILE A 520 21.13 11.21 34.27
C ILE A 520 21.61 12.40 35.06
N GLU A 521 22.42 13.25 34.47
CA GLU A 521 22.83 14.53 35.08
C GLU A 521 22.13 15.68 34.37
N ILE A 522 21.50 16.55 35.16
CA ILE A 522 20.95 17.83 34.66
C ILE A 522 21.96 18.90 35.04
N ARG A 523 22.48 19.59 34.04
CA ARG A 523 23.57 20.57 34.23
C ARG A 523 23.20 21.94 33.68
N ASN A 524 23.66 22.97 34.34
CA ASN A 524 23.61 24.32 33.79
C ASN A 524 24.57 24.45 32.61
N CYS A 525 24.09 24.89 31.47
CA CYS A 525 24.89 24.97 30.26
C CYS A 525 25.91 26.13 30.23
N ARG A 526 25.91 27.05 31.18
CA ARG A 526 26.89 28.13 31.33
C ARG A 526 27.95 27.83 32.40
N THR A 527 27.52 27.27 33.54
CA THR A 527 28.41 27.08 34.69
C THR A 527 28.93 25.66 34.84
N ASN A 528 28.40 24.71 34.09
CA ASN A 528 28.66 23.28 34.25
C ASN A 528 28.25 22.70 35.63
N GLU A 529 27.52 23.45 36.43
CA GLU A 529 27.04 22.97 37.72
C GLU A 529 26.04 21.83 37.53
N VAL A 530 26.22 20.75 38.31
CA VAL A 530 25.24 19.66 38.37
C VAL A 530 24.07 20.09 39.21
N ILE A 531 22.95 20.40 38.59
CA ILE A 531 21.72 20.80 39.29
C ILE A 531 21.09 19.57 39.93
N ARG A 532 21.12 18.44 39.23
CA ARG A 532 20.55 17.18 39.71
C ARG A 532 21.20 15.96 39.07
N SER A 533 21.27 14.86 39.85
CA SER A 533 21.63 13.54 39.38
C SER A 533 20.51 12.56 39.72
N ILE A 534 20.18 11.70 38.74
CA ILE A 534 19.11 10.71 38.81
C ILE A 534 19.76 9.35 38.56
N LEU A 535 19.84 8.51 39.57
CA LEU A 535 20.36 7.14 39.44
C LEU A 535 19.32 6.28 38.75
N LEU A 536 19.78 5.50 37.78
CA LEU A 536 18.98 4.53 37.04
C LEU A 536 19.38 3.10 37.44
N THR A 537 18.42 2.18 37.40
CA THR A 537 18.67 0.77 37.72
C THR A 537 19.23 0.01 36.57
N ASP A 538 18.97 0.47 35.34
CA ASP A 538 19.28 -0.25 34.09
C ASP A 538 20.08 0.65 33.14
N ASN A 539 20.80 0.01 32.23
CA ASN A 539 21.41 0.69 31.09
C ASN A 539 20.32 1.34 30.23
N MET A 540 20.63 2.52 29.74
CA MET A 540 19.72 3.32 28.94
C MET A 540 20.19 3.46 27.52
N GLU A 541 19.28 3.25 26.57
CA GLU A 541 19.50 3.44 25.15
C GLU A 541 18.74 4.65 24.60
N TYR A 542 17.65 5.01 25.27
CA TYR A 542 16.79 6.13 24.90
C TYR A 542 16.74 7.18 26.00
N LEU A 543 16.94 8.42 25.59
CA LEU A 543 16.73 9.60 26.42
C LEU A 543 16.14 10.69 25.53
N SER A 544 14.98 11.19 25.89
CA SER A 544 14.43 12.42 25.32
C SER A 544 13.59 13.16 26.34
N ALA A 545 13.54 14.45 26.23
CA ALA A 545 12.69 15.28 27.07
C ALA A 545 11.41 15.65 26.31
N ASP A 546 10.27 15.49 26.97
CA ASP A 546 8.98 15.90 26.41
C ASP A 546 8.91 17.41 26.23
N PRO A 547 8.78 17.92 25.01
CA PRO A 547 8.75 19.35 24.75
C PRO A 547 7.52 20.07 25.33
N VAL A 548 6.49 19.34 25.74
CA VAL A 548 5.23 19.89 26.28
C VAL A 548 5.25 19.95 27.80
N THR A 549 5.63 18.85 28.45
CA THR A 549 5.56 18.72 29.92
C THR A 549 6.92 18.82 30.60
N GLY A 550 8.01 18.63 29.87
CA GLY A 550 9.36 18.50 30.40
C GLY A 550 9.63 17.15 31.06
N ASN A 551 8.71 16.20 31.03
CA ASN A 551 8.94 14.85 31.53
C ASN A 551 10.04 14.17 30.71
N LEU A 552 10.79 13.24 31.32
CA LEU A 552 11.84 12.52 30.63
C LEU A 552 11.38 11.14 30.25
N LEU A 553 11.51 10.82 28.98
CA LEU A 553 11.43 9.45 28.48
C LEU A 553 12.81 8.81 28.57
N VAL A 554 12.91 7.71 29.28
CA VAL A 554 14.15 6.95 29.49
C VAL A 554 13.88 5.46 29.28
N GLY A 555 14.86 4.73 28.81
CA GLY A 555 14.69 3.28 28.68
C GLY A 555 15.70 2.59 27.78
N ASN A 556 15.40 1.34 27.53
CA ASN A 556 16.13 0.45 26.63
C ASN A 556 15.15 -0.40 25.83
N ASP A 557 15.65 -1.38 25.07
CA ASP A 557 14.84 -2.29 24.23
C ASP A 557 13.81 -3.13 25.01
N HIS A 558 13.88 -3.15 26.35
CA HIS A 558 13.01 -3.99 27.16
C HIS A 558 12.04 -3.19 28.04
N LYS A 559 12.38 -1.94 28.34
CA LYS A 559 11.62 -1.10 29.26
C LYS A 559 11.72 0.36 28.87
N LEU A 560 10.57 1.03 28.75
CA LEU A 560 10.48 2.48 28.67
C LEU A 560 9.83 3.02 29.93
N SER A 561 10.41 4.04 30.51
CA SER A 561 9.87 4.74 31.68
C SER A 561 9.76 6.23 31.42
N VAL A 562 8.72 6.84 31.95
CA VAL A 562 8.54 8.29 31.96
C VAL A 562 8.78 8.80 33.38
N LEU A 563 9.73 9.72 33.51
CA LEU A 563 10.05 10.39 34.77
C LEU A 563 9.41 11.78 34.79
N SER A 564 8.81 12.13 35.89
CA SER A 564 8.20 13.45 36.13
C SER A 564 9.23 14.58 36.01
N ALA A 565 8.87 15.68 35.35
CA ALA A 565 9.71 16.88 35.27
C ALA A 565 9.97 17.56 36.62
N THR A 566 9.13 17.32 37.62
CA THR A 566 9.20 18.03 38.93
C THR A 566 10.13 17.36 39.92
N ASP A 567 10.00 16.03 40.08
CA ASP A 567 10.75 15.28 41.09
C ASP A 567 11.56 14.11 40.50
N TYR A 568 11.42 13.87 39.20
CA TYR A 568 12.08 12.81 38.42
C TYR A 568 11.78 11.39 38.90
N LYS A 569 10.65 11.22 39.57
CA LYS A 569 10.14 9.89 39.90
C LYS A 569 9.46 9.28 38.68
N GLU A 570 9.53 7.97 38.64
CA GLU A 570 8.81 7.21 37.59
C GLU A 570 7.30 7.39 37.76
N ILE A 571 6.65 7.96 36.75
CA ILE A 571 5.19 8.17 36.71
C ILE A 571 4.50 7.16 35.83
N PHE A 572 5.25 6.55 34.90
CA PHE A 572 4.75 5.56 33.99
C PHE A 572 5.89 4.64 33.57
N THR A 573 5.59 3.36 33.37
CA THR A 573 6.52 2.40 32.80
C THR A 573 5.79 1.38 31.95
N VAL A 574 6.42 0.94 30.86
CA VAL A 574 5.92 -0.10 29.97
C VAL A 574 7.09 -1.00 29.55
N LYS A 575 6.82 -2.29 29.44
CA LYS A 575 7.74 -3.20 28.77
C LYS A 575 7.68 -2.90 27.28
N ALA A 576 8.83 -2.61 26.68
CA ALA A 576 8.97 -2.38 25.25
C ALA A 576 9.95 -3.41 24.72
N SER A 577 9.59 -4.17 23.71
CA SER A 577 10.55 -4.88 22.89
C SER A 577 10.54 -4.22 21.52
N TYR A 578 11.74 -3.73 21.11
CA TYR A 578 11.96 -3.15 19.78
C TYR A 578 11.26 -1.83 19.46
N ALA A 579 10.88 -1.02 20.45
CA ALA A 579 10.45 0.35 20.15
C ALA A 579 11.61 1.12 19.48
N ILE A 580 11.48 1.38 18.17
CA ILE A 580 12.50 2.10 17.41
C ILE A 580 12.26 3.60 17.60
N TRP A 581 13.24 4.28 18.21
CA TRP A 581 13.22 5.73 18.47
C TRP A 581 11.92 6.24 19.12
N PRO A 582 11.65 5.82 20.35
CA PRO A 582 10.47 6.28 21.06
C PRO A 582 10.58 7.78 21.37
N THR A 583 9.47 8.49 21.23
CA THR A 583 9.33 9.90 21.57
C THR A 583 8.12 10.12 22.48
N LEU A 584 8.25 11.05 23.41
CA LEU A 584 7.15 11.48 24.29
C LEU A 584 6.71 12.89 23.90
N THR A 585 5.43 13.10 23.73
CA THR A 585 4.85 14.43 23.46
C THR A 585 3.56 14.58 24.26
N GLY A 586 3.61 15.32 25.35
CA GLY A 586 2.49 15.46 26.28
C GLY A 586 2.12 14.12 26.91
N ASP A 587 0.89 13.69 26.69
CA ASP A 587 0.38 12.42 27.23
C ASP A 587 0.61 11.22 26.27
N TYR A 588 1.35 11.41 25.16
CA TYR A 588 1.48 10.38 24.13
C TYR A 588 2.92 9.92 23.93
N LEU A 589 3.12 8.63 24.10
CA LEU A 589 4.33 7.92 23.72
C LEU A 589 4.16 7.36 22.31
N THR A 590 5.04 7.74 21.40
CA THR A 590 5.06 7.27 20.02
C THR A 590 6.39 6.66 19.67
N SER A 591 6.44 5.77 18.68
CA SER A 591 7.68 5.22 18.15
C SER A 591 7.68 5.23 16.64
N PHE A 592 8.85 5.12 16.04
CA PHE A 592 9.03 5.15 14.59
C PHE A 592 8.35 3.95 13.88
N ASP A 593 8.18 2.84 14.56
CA ASP A 593 7.46 1.66 14.08
C ASP A 593 5.92 1.77 14.18
N GLY A 594 5.43 2.95 14.56
CA GLY A 594 4.00 3.28 14.59
C GLY A 594 3.28 2.92 15.89
N PHE A 595 4.02 2.56 16.91
CA PHE A 595 3.44 2.40 18.24
C PHE A 595 2.96 3.76 18.81
N ILE A 596 1.75 3.79 19.36
CA ILE A 596 1.21 4.95 20.06
C ILE A 596 0.50 4.51 21.33
N LEU A 597 0.79 5.15 22.43
CA LEU A 597 0.23 4.86 23.74
C LEU A 597 -0.07 6.15 24.50
N ASN A 598 -1.27 6.29 25.01
CA ASN A 598 -1.61 7.35 25.96
C ASN A 598 -1.15 6.93 27.36
N ILE A 599 -0.22 7.67 27.92
CA ILE A 599 0.35 7.41 29.25
C ILE A 599 -0.46 8.01 30.40
N LYS A 600 -1.48 8.82 30.09
CA LYS A 600 -2.35 9.41 31.10
C LYS A 600 -3.23 8.32 31.71
N LYS A 601 -3.10 8.11 33.01
CA LYS A 601 -4.03 7.25 33.75
C LYS A 601 -5.44 7.81 33.60
N PRO A 602 -6.43 6.98 33.17
CA PRO A 602 -7.81 7.42 33.16
C PRO A 602 -8.16 7.91 34.56
N SER A 603 -8.68 9.12 34.65
CA SER A 603 -9.21 9.62 35.95
C SER A 603 -10.26 8.60 36.40
N SER A 604 -10.03 7.95 37.53
CA SER A 604 -11.02 7.11 38.18
C SER A 604 -12.30 7.92 38.38
N LYS A 605 -13.26 7.76 37.47
CA LYS A 605 -14.64 8.23 37.66
C LYS A 605 -15.45 7.15 38.30
#